data_a1b114aeefdde22f1f44d6859ac37c69
#
_entry.id   a1b114aeefdde22f1f44d6859ac37c69
#
_cell.length_a   1.000
_cell.length_b   1.000
_cell.length_c   1.000
_cell.angle_alpha   90.00
_cell.angle_beta   90.00
_cell.angle_gamma   90.00
#
_symmetry.space_group_name_H-M   'P 1'
#
loop_
_entity.id
_entity.type
_entity.pdbx_description
1 polymer ?
#
loop_
_entity_poly.entity_id
_entity_poly.type
_entity_poly.pdbx_seq_one_letter_code
_entity_poly.pdbx_strand_id
1 'polypeptide(L)'
;MKFTKTLLALAIASSAAIAPTAFAQSADLSVTGRIFPGACTIELGGGGVANLGSINTAALNADADTDLDPVAMSMAVQCESAVRIALQGTDNASDSAAYPGLYGLGMTSNDEKIGGAVISLQDVQADGVTGYGTSSADGGASWDVAGNDAVNAIETTSLRGFAKDQGVATGPAPTAALSGTLVVSARIQPTDTLTITGDTPINGNATLNVIYL
;
A
#
# COMPACT_ATOMS: atom_id res chain seq x y z
N MET A 1 -111.15 4.70 -0.85
CA MET A 1 -111.09 4.65 0.62
C MET A 1 -109.82 3.92 1.00
N LYS A 2 -108.97 4.66 1.77
CA LYS A 2 -108.09 4.19 2.85
C LYS A 2 -106.97 3.20 2.50
N PHE A 3 -105.78 3.71 2.50
CA PHE A 3 -104.62 3.39 3.36
C PHE A 3 -104.13 1.94 3.31
N THR A 4 -102.91 1.74 2.99
CA THR A 4 -101.81 1.88 3.99
C THR A 4 -100.44 1.85 3.27
N LYS A 5 -99.69 2.81 3.76
CA LYS A 5 -98.27 2.89 3.50
C LYS A 5 -97.57 1.76 4.22
N THR A 6 -96.66 1.05 3.59
CA THR A 6 -95.70 0.25 4.26
C THR A 6 -94.30 0.61 3.75
N LEU A 7 -93.58 1.11 4.71
CA LEU A 7 -92.18 1.53 4.58
C LEU A 7 -91.31 0.33 4.08
N LEU A 8 -90.67 0.58 2.97
CA LEU A 8 -89.58 -0.26 2.56
C LEU A 8 -88.32 0.36 3.15
N ALA A 9 -87.83 -0.18 4.28
CA ALA A 9 -86.59 0.23 4.89
C ALA A 9 -85.41 -0.15 3.98
N LEU A 10 -84.78 0.89 3.48
CA LEU A 10 -83.56 0.78 2.69
C LEU A 10 -82.39 0.44 3.61
N ALA A 11 -82.04 -0.82 3.75
CA ALA A 11 -80.81 -1.24 4.38
C ALA A 11 -79.65 -1.05 3.37
N ILE A 12 -79.07 0.14 3.37
CA ILE A 12 -77.80 0.36 2.69
C ILE A 12 -76.70 -0.24 3.59
N ALA A 13 -76.35 -1.46 3.31
CA ALA A 13 -75.14 -2.04 3.89
C ALA A 13 -73.95 -1.27 3.30
N SER A 14 -73.40 -0.38 4.08
CA SER A 14 -72.09 0.25 3.83
C SER A 14 -71.02 -0.81 3.89
N SER A 15 -70.70 -1.42 2.76
CA SER A 15 -69.50 -2.17 2.57
C SER A 15 -68.31 -1.19 2.61
N ALA A 16 -67.76 -0.99 3.77
CA ALA A 16 -66.46 -0.32 3.89
C ALA A 16 -65.43 -1.17 3.12
N ALA A 17 -65.13 -0.73 1.91
CA ALA A 17 -64.04 -1.25 1.11
C ALA A 17 -62.75 -0.96 1.87
N ILE A 18 -62.23 -1.96 2.55
CA ILE A 18 -60.87 -1.95 3.07
C ILE A 18 -59.96 -2.02 1.83
N ALA A 19 -59.60 -0.86 1.31
CA ALA A 19 -58.59 -0.76 0.25
C ALA A 19 -57.26 -1.23 0.87
N PRO A 20 -56.65 -2.30 0.37
CA PRO A 20 -55.30 -2.64 0.82
C PRO A 20 -54.41 -1.46 0.44
N THR A 21 -53.79 -0.86 1.46
CA THR A 21 -52.76 0.12 1.26
C THR A 21 -51.59 -0.58 0.56
N ALA A 22 -51.44 -0.34 -0.73
CA ALA A 22 -50.29 -0.76 -1.49
C ALA A 22 -49.06 0.01 -0.95
N PHE A 23 -48.29 -0.59 -0.12
CA PHE A 23 -46.97 -0.09 0.23
C PHE A 23 -46.06 -0.27 -0.99
N ALA A 24 -45.70 0.81 -1.63
CA ALA A 24 -44.63 0.80 -2.61
C ALA A 24 -43.34 0.47 -1.86
N GLN A 25 -42.79 -0.73 -2.08
CA GLN A 25 -41.47 -1.06 -1.60
C GLN A 25 -40.45 -0.31 -2.46
N SER A 26 -39.69 0.57 -1.84
CA SER A 26 -38.52 1.20 -2.43
C SER A 26 -37.30 0.41 -2.05
N ALA A 27 -36.38 0.20 -2.98
CA ALA A 27 -35.07 -0.37 -2.73
C ALA A 27 -34.00 0.65 -3.17
N ASP A 28 -33.09 0.94 -2.28
CA ASP A 28 -31.96 1.82 -2.59
C ASP A 28 -30.87 1.04 -3.32
N LEU A 29 -30.48 1.50 -4.50
CA LEU A 29 -29.35 0.99 -5.25
C LEU A 29 -28.20 1.99 -5.14
N SER A 30 -27.10 1.57 -4.51
CA SER A 30 -25.87 2.35 -4.48
C SER A 30 -24.94 1.86 -5.59
N VAL A 31 -24.51 2.79 -6.44
CA VAL A 31 -23.48 2.54 -7.46
C VAL A 31 -22.22 3.27 -7.02
N THR A 32 -21.17 2.50 -6.73
CA THR A 32 -19.87 3.04 -6.34
C THR A 32 -18.83 2.64 -7.38
N GLY A 33 -17.90 3.54 -7.66
CA GLY A 33 -16.81 3.29 -8.61
C GLY A 33 -15.79 4.43 -8.53
N ARG A 34 -14.62 4.19 -9.09
CA ARG A 34 -13.57 5.19 -9.24
C ARG A 34 -13.19 5.31 -10.70
N ILE A 35 -13.05 6.53 -11.18
CA ILE A 35 -12.50 6.80 -12.52
C ILE A 35 -11.08 7.30 -12.29
N PHE A 36 -10.10 6.61 -12.87
CA PHE A 36 -8.70 7.03 -12.83
C PHE A 36 -8.33 7.68 -14.15
N PRO A 37 -7.54 8.77 -14.13
CA PRO A 37 -7.12 9.47 -15.33
C PRO A 37 -6.06 8.72 -16.16
N GLY A 38 -5.54 7.58 -15.68
CA GLY A 38 -4.58 6.75 -16.39
C GLY A 38 -4.07 5.61 -15.50
N ALA A 39 -3.71 4.48 -16.12
CA ALA A 39 -3.03 3.39 -15.44
C ALA A 39 -1.53 3.67 -15.32
N CYS A 40 -0.93 3.27 -14.19
CA CYS A 40 0.51 3.28 -14.02
C CYS A 40 1.05 1.86 -14.01
N THR A 41 2.19 1.66 -14.63
CA THR A 41 2.99 0.43 -14.55
C THR A 41 4.26 0.70 -13.77
N ILE A 42 4.71 -0.29 -12.99
CA ILE A 42 5.99 -0.25 -12.27
C ILE A 42 6.91 -1.31 -12.86
N GLU A 43 8.15 -0.93 -13.10
CA GLU A 43 9.20 -1.80 -13.62
C GLU A 43 10.42 -1.73 -12.72
N LEU A 44 11.00 -2.89 -12.42
CA LEU A 44 12.21 -3.03 -11.63
C LEU A 44 13.33 -3.65 -12.47
N GLY A 45 14.52 -3.08 -12.39
CA GLY A 45 15.71 -3.64 -12.99
C GLY A 45 16.03 -5.04 -12.44
N GLY A 46 16.71 -5.86 -13.23
CA GLY A 46 17.08 -7.21 -12.80
C GLY A 46 15.90 -8.14 -12.48
N GLY A 47 14.69 -7.81 -12.97
CA GLY A 47 13.46 -8.56 -12.65
C GLY A 47 13.02 -8.43 -11.20
N GLY A 48 13.46 -7.39 -10.48
CA GLY A 48 13.10 -7.15 -9.07
C GLY A 48 13.82 -8.07 -8.09
N VAL A 49 14.96 -8.65 -8.46
CA VAL A 49 15.74 -9.53 -7.58
C VAL A 49 16.92 -8.78 -6.97
N ALA A 50 16.90 -8.59 -5.65
CA ALA A 50 18.03 -8.10 -4.88
C ALA A 50 18.88 -9.30 -4.43
N ASN A 51 19.94 -9.61 -5.17
CA ASN A 51 20.83 -10.71 -4.85
C ASN A 51 21.92 -10.26 -3.87
N LEU A 52 21.84 -10.72 -2.63
CA LEU A 52 22.83 -10.43 -1.57
C LEU A 52 24.10 -11.31 -1.66
N GLY A 53 24.17 -12.21 -2.65
CA GLY A 53 25.29 -13.11 -2.83
C GLY A 53 25.37 -14.22 -1.77
N SER A 54 26.56 -14.81 -1.67
CA SER A 54 26.87 -15.81 -0.64
C SER A 54 27.61 -15.16 0.52
N ILE A 55 27.02 -15.21 1.70
CA ILE A 55 27.55 -14.58 2.90
C ILE A 55 28.20 -15.68 3.76
N ASN A 56 29.49 -15.52 4.03
CA ASN A 56 30.18 -16.41 4.95
C ASN A 56 29.84 -16.02 6.39
N THR A 57 29.46 -16.99 7.23
CA THR A 57 29.18 -16.77 8.65
C THR A 57 30.35 -16.12 9.41
N ALA A 58 31.60 -16.39 9.00
CA ALA A 58 32.75 -15.73 9.57
C ALA A 58 32.86 -14.21 9.26
N ALA A 59 32.10 -13.70 8.30
CA ALA A 59 32.00 -12.28 8.00
C ALA A 59 30.88 -11.58 8.78
N LEU A 60 30.05 -12.32 9.50
CA LEU A 60 28.99 -11.80 10.37
C LEU A 60 29.53 -11.57 11.78
N ASN A 61 29.03 -10.53 12.44
CA ASN A 61 29.35 -10.24 13.84
C ASN A 61 28.67 -11.25 14.78
N ALA A 62 29.36 -11.64 15.83
CA ALA A 62 28.83 -12.59 16.80
C ALA A 62 27.79 -11.93 17.74
N ASP A 63 28.09 -10.73 18.22
CA ASP A 63 27.38 -10.03 19.28
C ASP A 63 26.69 -8.72 18.84
N ALA A 64 26.80 -8.38 17.57
CA ALA A 64 26.20 -7.17 16.98
C ALA A 64 25.59 -7.47 15.60
N ASP A 65 24.66 -6.63 15.18
CA ASP A 65 24.12 -6.70 13.82
C ASP A 65 25.21 -6.51 12.77
N THR A 66 25.03 -7.13 11.62
CA THR A 66 25.88 -6.94 10.44
C THR A 66 25.08 -6.29 9.32
N ASP A 67 25.46 -5.07 8.94
CA ASP A 67 24.94 -4.44 7.74
C ASP A 67 25.65 -5.01 6.50
N LEU A 68 24.88 -5.47 5.53
CA LEU A 68 25.40 -5.98 4.26
C LEU A 68 25.55 -4.85 3.24
N ASP A 69 26.38 -5.07 2.22
CA ASP A 69 26.48 -4.14 1.10
C ASP A 69 25.12 -3.95 0.42
N PRO A 70 24.69 -2.71 0.20
CA PRO A 70 23.41 -2.43 -0.44
C PRO A 70 23.35 -2.96 -1.87
N VAL A 71 22.20 -3.49 -2.27
CA VAL A 71 21.92 -3.89 -3.65
C VAL A 71 21.09 -2.82 -4.33
N ALA A 72 21.59 -2.27 -5.42
CA ALA A 72 20.92 -1.22 -6.19
C ALA A 72 20.37 -1.76 -7.53
N MET A 73 19.17 -1.29 -7.90
CA MET A 73 18.54 -1.59 -9.19
C MET A 73 17.75 -0.38 -9.68
N SER A 74 17.50 -0.31 -10.98
CA SER A 74 16.64 0.74 -11.52
C SER A 74 15.18 0.48 -11.15
N MET A 75 14.43 1.56 -10.92
CA MET A 75 12.98 1.54 -10.78
C MET A 75 12.37 2.61 -11.67
N ALA A 76 11.30 2.27 -12.38
CA ALA A 76 10.51 3.22 -13.17
C ALA A 76 9.01 2.98 -12.94
N VAL A 77 8.25 4.07 -12.81
CA VAL A 77 6.80 4.08 -12.86
C VAL A 77 6.39 4.93 -14.05
N GLN A 78 5.58 4.36 -14.94
CA GLN A 78 5.05 5.04 -16.11
C GLN A 78 3.52 5.06 -16.03
N CYS A 79 2.94 6.25 -16.14
CA CYS A 79 1.50 6.47 -16.13
C CYS A 79 1.04 7.00 -17.48
N GLU A 80 -0.16 6.64 -17.93
CA GLU A 80 -0.75 7.13 -19.20
C GLU A 80 -0.97 8.66 -19.20
N SER A 81 -1.12 9.26 -18.03
CA SER A 81 -1.24 10.71 -17.84
C SER A 81 -0.64 11.12 -16.50
N ALA A 82 -0.37 12.42 -16.32
CA ALA A 82 0.14 12.90 -15.05
C ALA A 82 -0.91 12.76 -13.94
N VAL A 83 -0.61 11.94 -12.94
CA VAL A 83 -1.45 11.64 -11.79
C VAL A 83 -0.64 11.77 -10.49
N ARG A 84 -1.34 12.04 -9.38
CA ARG A 84 -0.71 12.02 -8.07
C ARG A 84 -0.60 10.58 -7.61
N ILE A 85 0.61 10.12 -7.39
CA ILE A 85 0.91 8.77 -6.90
C ILE A 85 1.84 8.81 -5.70
N ALA A 86 1.72 7.78 -4.88
CA ALA A 86 2.68 7.45 -3.85
C ALA A 86 3.07 5.98 -3.95
N LEU A 87 4.19 5.63 -3.34
CA LEU A 87 4.67 4.27 -3.21
C LEU A 87 4.40 3.77 -1.80
N GLN A 88 4.01 2.50 -1.68
CA GLN A 88 3.89 1.81 -0.42
C GLN A 88 4.36 0.37 -0.57
N GLY A 89 5.07 -0.14 0.41
CA GLY A 89 5.49 -1.52 0.44
C GLY A 89 4.48 -2.44 1.12
N THR A 90 4.51 -3.71 0.73
CA THR A 90 3.88 -4.80 1.48
C THR A 90 4.96 -5.82 1.77
N ASP A 91 5.18 -6.16 3.02
CA ASP A 91 6.10 -7.22 3.42
C ASP A 91 5.36 -8.57 3.38
N ASN A 92 5.69 -9.41 2.39
CA ASN A 92 5.09 -10.73 2.24
C ASN A 92 5.79 -11.77 3.15
N ALA A 93 6.88 -11.37 3.83
CA ALA A 93 7.63 -12.17 4.79
C ALA A 93 7.62 -11.54 6.21
N SER A 94 6.58 -10.80 6.55
CA SER A 94 6.48 -9.96 7.75
C SER A 94 6.70 -10.71 9.06
N ASP A 95 6.30 -11.99 9.13
CA ASP A 95 6.51 -12.84 10.30
C ASP A 95 8.00 -13.08 10.61
N SER A 96 8.85 -12.95 9.59
CA SER A 96 10.30 -13.12 9.67
C SER A 96 11.07 -11.82 9.89
N ALA A 97 10.40 -10.66 9.96
CA ALA A 97 11.05 -9.39 10.25
C ALA A 97 11.61 -9.38 11.67
N ALA A 98 12.93 -9.24 11.80
CA ALA A 98 13.59 -9.17 13.10
C ALA A 98 13.41 -7.80 13.76
N TYR A 99 13.18 -6.76 12.97
CA TYR A 99 13.07 -5.38 13.43
C TYR A 99 11.74 -4.78 13.00
N PRO A 100 11.05 -4.05 13.89
CA PRO A 100 9.83 -3.34 13.52
C PRO A 100 10.07 -2.37 12.35
N GLY A 101 9.18 -2.39 11.35
CA GLY A 101 9.25 -1.49 10.20
C GLY A 101 10.24 -1.89 9.11
N LEU A 102 11.04 -2.94 9.29
CA LEU A 102 11.86 -3.52 8.25
C LEU A 102 11.15 -4.69 7.57
N TYR A 103 11.53 -4.97 6.34
CA TYR A 103 11.08 -6.14 5.58
C TYR A 103 11.79 -7.39 6.06
N GLY A 104 11.06 -8.49 6.24
CA GLY A 104 11.62 -9.76 6.72
C GLY A 104 12.55 -10.41 5.70
N LEU A 105 13.60 -11.07 6.20
CA LEU A 105 14.60 -11.77 5.39
C LEU A 105 14.48 -13.29 5.44
N GLY A 106 13.46 -13.83 6.09
CA GLY A 106 13.29 -15.26 6.33
C GLY A 106 13.74 -15.68 7.72
N MET A 107 13.67 -16.98 7.97
CA MET A 107 14.01 -17.60 9.26
C MET A 107 15.01 -18.74 9.06
N THR A 108 15.77 -19.07 10.12
CA THR A 108 16.56 -20.29 10.19
C THR A 108 15.65 -21.53 10.30
N SER A 109 16.24 -22.72 10.25
CA SER A 109 15.51 -23.98 10.47
C SER A 109 14.90 -24.11 11.88
N ASN A 110 15.32 -23.26 12.80
CA ASN A 110 14.82 -23.20 14.19
C ASN A 110 13.84 -22.05 14.42
N ASP A 111 13.25 -21.47 13.35
CA ASP A 111 12.32 -20.36 13.39
C ASP A 111 12.92 -19.07 13.98
N GLU A 112 14.25 -18.91 13.95
CA GLU A 112 14.93 -17.70 14.37
C GLU A 112 14.95 -16.71 13.19
N LYS A 113 14.54 -15.47 13.41
CA LYS A 113 14.49 -14.43 12.38
C LYS A 113 15.90 -14.02 11.96
N ILE A 114 16.20 -14.11 10.66
CA ILE A 114 17.55 -13.85 10.15
C ILE A 114 17.94 -12.37 10.24
N GLY A 115 17.00 -11.49 10.00
CA GLY A 115 17.28 -10.05 9.98
C GLY A 115 16.15 -9.22 9.40
N GLY A 116 16.49 -8.10 8.79
CA GLY A 116 15.55 -7.21 8.13
C GLY A 116 16.19 -6.39 7.02
N ALA A 117 15.37 -5.86 6.13
CA ALA A 117 15.82 -4.97 5.05
C ALA A 117 15.06 -3.65 5.03
N VAL A 118 15.72 -2.60 4.59
CA VAL A 118 15.13 -1.32 4.18
C VAL A 118 15.12 -1.29 2.66
N ILE A 119 13.97 -0.89 2.08
CA ILE A 119 13.83 -0.60 0.66
C ILE A 119 13.70 0.91 0.53
N SER A 120 14.55 1.55 -0.26
CA SER A 120 14.53 2.99 -0.46
C SER A 120 14.69 3.36 -1.92
N LEU A 121 14.21 4.54 -2.31
CA LEU A 121 14.39 5.10 -3.65
C LEU A 121 15.29 6.32 -3.59
N GLN A 122 16.37 6.32 -4.38
CA GLN A 122 17.38 7.38 -4.45
C GLN A 122 17.41 7.97 -5.86
N ASP A 123 18.04 9.13 -6.03
CA ASP A 123 18.21 9.81 -7.31
C ASP A 123 16.90 9.96 -8.10
N VAL A 124 15.84 10.33 -7.37
CA VAL A 124 14.49 10.34 -7.93
C VAL A 124 14.29 11.44 -8.94
N GLN A 125 13.72 11.08 -10.09
CA GLN A 125 13.28 11.99 -11.13
C GLN A 125 11.76 11.86 -11.34
N ALA A 126 11.07 12.98 -11.29
CA ALA A 126 9.64 13.10 -11.57
C ALA A 126 9.46 13.93 -12.85
N ASP A 127 9.06 13.29 -13.97
CA ASP A 127 9.01 13.89 -15.31
C ASP A 127 10.33 14.60 -15.71
N GLY A 128 11.47 13.98 -15.34
CA GLY A 128 12.81 14.47 -15.70
C GLY A 128 13.34 15.62 -14.84
N VAL A 129 12.63 16.00 -13.77
CA VAL A 129 13.15 16.94 -12.75
C VAL A 129 13.34 16.22 -11.41
N THR A 130 14.19 16.75 -10.56
CA THR A 130 14.45 16.15 -9.23
C THR A 130 13.17 16.00 -8.44
N GLY A 131 12.93 14.78 -7.95
CA GLY A 131 11.83 14.47 -7.05
C GLY A 131 12.26 14.61 -5.59
N TYR A 132 11.56 15.44 -4.82
CA TYR A 132 11.78 15.63 -3.40
C TYR A 132 10.85 14.75 -2.60
N GLY A 133 11.43 13.90 -1.73
CA GLY A 133 10.68 12.94 -0.93
C GLY A 133 9.75 13.62 0.07
N THR A 134 8.55 13.09 0.20
CA THR A 134 7.55 13.46 1.21
C THR A 134 6.84 12.21 1.68
N SER A 135 6.41 12.14 2.93
CA SER A 135 5.72 10.98 3.50
C SER A 135 4.38 11.35 4.10
N SER A 136 3.49 10.35 4.15
CA SER A 136 2.19 10.46 4.81
C SER A 136 1.91 9.20 5.61
N ALA A 137 1.63 9.36 6.91
CA ALA A 137 1.25 8.27 7.81
C ALA A 137 -0.27 8.11 7.96
N ASP A 138 -1.07 8.97 7.31
CA ASP A 138 -2.53 9.03 7.44
C ASP A 138 -3.28 8.77 6.12
N GLY A 139 -2.62 8.02 5.21
CA GLY A 139 -3.22 7.63 3.94
C GLY A 139 -3.31 8.76 2.92
N GLY A 140 -2.49 9.81 3.04
CA GLY A 140 -2.44 10.92 2.11
C GLY A 140 -3.25 12.14 2.53
N ALA A 141 -3.82 12.15 3.74
CA ALA A 141 -4.57 13.30 4.25
C ALA A 141 -3.64 14.47 4.62
N SER A 142 -2.45 14.16 5.17
CA SER A 142 -1.40 15.14 5.43
C SER A 142 -0.04 14.61 4.94
N TRP A 143 0.88 15.52 4.67
CA TRP A 143 2.20 15.20 4.12
C TRP A 143 3.29 15.98 4.84
N ASP A 144 4.42 15.32 5.06
CA ASP A 144 5.62 15.97 5.55
C ASP A 144 6.16 16.96 4.52
N VAL A 145 7.00 17.87 4.97
CA VAL A 145 7.68 18.82 4.08
C VAL A 145 8.61 18.06 3.14
N ALA A 146 8.43 18.27 1.83
CA ALA A 146 9.24 17.64 0.80
C ALA A 146 10.71 18.07 0.92
N GLY A 147 11.59 17.10 1.00
CA GLY A 147 13.01 17.30 1.21
C GLY A 147 13.90 16.46 0.30
N ASN A 148 15.19 16.78 0.34
CA ASN A 148 16.22 15.99 -0.34
C ASN A 148 16.82 15.00 0.68
N ASP A 149 15.97 14.05 1.11
CA ASP A 149 16.39 13.05 2.08
C ASP A 149 17.39 12.08 1.44
N ALA A 150 18.45 11.75 2.17
CA ALA A 150 19.44 10.78 1.73
C ALA A 150 18.83 9.37 1.55
N VAL A 151 17.74 9.09 2.28
CA VAL A 151 17.03 7.81 2.23
C VAL A 151 15.53 8.07 2.13
N ASN A 152 14.94 7.80 0.96
CA ASN A 152 13.50 7.81 0.77
C ASN A 152 12.97 6.39 0.97
N ALA A 153 12.81 5.96 2.22
CA ALA A 153 12.31 4.63 2.54
C ALA A 153 10.87 4.43 2.02
N ILE A 154 10.64 3.29 1.39
CA ILE A 154 9.31 2.82 1.02
C ILE A 154 8.87 1.85 2.11
N GLU A 155 7.99 2.31 2.99
CA GLU A 155 7.57 1.58 4.17
C GLU A 155 6.25 0.85 3.95
N THR A 156 5.93 -0.05 4.87
CA THR A 156 4.65 -0.78 4.84
C THR A 156 3.50 0.01 5.48
N THR A 157 3.83 0.97 6.34
CA THR A 157 2.86 1.71 7.16
C THR A 157 2.62 3.14 6.72
N SER A 158 3.47 3.68 5.85
CA SER A 158 3.38 5.04 5.34
C SER A 158 3.42 5.09 3.81
N LEU A 159 2.91 6.18 3.25
CA LEU A 159 3.01 6.48 1.83
C LEU A 159 4.27 7.29 1.58
N ARG A 160 5.05 6.95 0.54
CA ARG A 160 6.18 7.72 0.05
C ARG A 160 5.81 8.39 -1.26
N GLY A 161 5.72 9.70 -1.27
CA GLY A 161 5.46 10.53 -2.45
C GLY A 161 6.66 11.37 -2.85
N PHE A 162 6.60 12.01 -4.04
CA PHE A 162 7.64 12.88 -4.53
C PHE A 162 7.05 14.17 -5.09
N ALA A 163 7.44 15.30 -4.49
CA ALA A 163 7.13 16.63 -4.99
C ALA A 163 8.18 17.08 -6.00
N LYS A 164 7.84 18.05 -6.88
CA LYS A 164 8.78 18.67 -7.83
C LYS A 164 9.45 19.92 -7.26
N ASP A 165 8.92 20.43 -6.14
CA ASP A 165 9.45 21.58 -5.41
C ASP A 165 9.85 21.17 -4.00
N GLN A 166 11.03 21.60 -3.57
CA GLN A 166 11.50 21.41 -2.21
C GLN A 166 10.78 22.36 -1.24
N GLY A 167 10.55 21.89 0.00
CA GLY A 167 9.98 22.74 1.06
C GLY A 167 8.46 22.85 1.04
N VAL A 168 7.77 22.12 0.14
CA VAL A 168 6.31 22.08 0.10
C VAL A 168 5.77 20.91 0.93
N ALA A 169 4.59 21.07 1.55
CA ALA A 169 3.88 20.04 2.30
C ALA A 169 2.55 19.66 1.65
N THR A 170 2.48 19.80 0.31
CA THR A 170 1.27 19.52 -0.48
C THR A 170 1.17 18.08 -0.94
N GLY A 171 2.15 17.26 -0.56
CA GLY A 171 2.30 15.88 -1.01
C GLY A 171 2.89 15.78 -2.42
N PRO A 172 2.80 14.59 -3.06
CA PRO A 172 3.41 14.34 -4.36
C PRO A 172 2.80 15.20 -5.46
N ALA A 173 3.64 15.63 -6.39
CA ALA A 173 3.18 16.35 -7.58
C ALA A 173 2.55 15.38 -8.60
N PRO A 174 1.59 15.83 -9.43
CA PRO A 174 1.14 15.04 -10.57
C PRO A 174 2.34 14.70 -11.48
N THR A 175 2.51 13.41 -11.78
CA THR A 175 3.68 12.89 -12.49
C THR A 175 3.24 11.78 -13.45
N ALA A 176 3.73 11.82 -14.69
CA ALA A 176 3.54 10.76 -15.68
C ALA A 176 4.68 9.74 -15.66
N ALA A 177 5.89 10.17 -15.33
CA ALA A 177 7.07 9.32 -15.27
C ALA A 177 7.84 9.57 -13.97
N LEU A 178 7.96 8.53 -13.12
CA LEU A 178 8.80 8.55 -11.92
C LEU A 178 9.91 7.51 -12.12
N SER A 179 11.15 7.88 -11.89
CA SER A 179 12.28 6.95 -11.97
C SER A 179 13.29 7.23 -10.88
N GLY A 180 14.11 6.22 -10.58
CA GLY A 180 15.17 6.33 -9.58
C GLY A 180 15.94 5.04 -9.41
N THR A 181 16.83 5.04 -8.44
CA THR A 181 17.59 3.88 -8.01
C THR A 181 16.94 3.28 -6.77
N LEU A 182 16.36 2.09 -6.91
CA LEU A 182 15.86 1.31 -5.79
C LEU A 182 17.03 0.65 -5.09
N VAL A 183 17.17 0.89 -3.80
CA VAL A 183 18.25 0.35 -2.97
C VAL A 183 17.67 -0.52 -1.88
N VAL A 184 18.15 -1.77 -1.80
CA VAL A 184 17.83 -2.72 -0.75
C VAL A 184 19.03 -2.82 0.18
N SER A 185 18.89 -2.38 1.43
CA SER A 185 19.89 -2.44 2.48
C SER A 185 19.48 -3.48 3.51
N ALA A 186 20.21 -4.57 3.59
CA ALA A 186 19.90 -5.69 4.47
C ALA A 186 20.79 -5.68 5.70
N ARG A 187 20.23 -6.09 6.84
CA ARG A 187 20.88 -6.21 8.13
C ARG A 187 20.60 -7.60 8.69
N ILE A 188 21.65 -8.31 9.07
CA ILE A 188 21.59 -9.65 9.66
C ILE A 188 21.78 -9.53 11.16
N GLN A 189 21.02 -10.30 11.94
CA GLN A 189 21.14 -10.37 13.40
C GLN A 189 22.50 -10.96 13.82
N PRO A 190 22.94 -10.73 15.09
CA PRO A 190 24.13 -11.35 15.65
C PRO A 190 24.10 -12.87 15.51
N THR A 191 25.23 -13.48 15.10
CA THR A 191 25.26 -14.94 14.92
C THR A 191 25.07 -15.71 16.22
N ASP A 192 25.30 -15.09 17.38
CA ASP A 192 25.01 -15.71 18.70
C ASP A 192 23.49 -15.91 18.92
N THR A 193 22.65 -15.25 18.13
CA THR A 193 21.17 -15.39 18.17
C THR A 193 20.63 -16.32 17.09
N LEU A 194 21.49 -16.84 16.22
CA LEU A 194 21.11 -17.63 15.04
C LEU A 194 21.77 -19.02 15.08
N THR A 195 20.99 -20.06 14.89
CA THR A 195 21.48 -21.43 14.73
C THR A 195 21.77 -21.72 13.27
N ILE A 196 23.02 -21.46 12.84
CA ILE A 196 23.46 -21.69 11.46
C ILE A 196 24.31 -22.98 11.41
N THR A 197 23.68 -24.09 11.05
CA THR A 197 24.32 -25.40 10.99
C THR A 197 24.66 -25.87 9.56
N GLY A 198 24.25 -25.07 8.57
CA GLY A 198 24.43 -25.34 7.13
C GLY A 198 23.97 -24.18 6.30
N ASP A 199 23.74 -24.40 5.01
CA ASP A 199 23.22 -23.38 4.11
C ASP A 199 21.85 -22.87 4.63
N THR A 200 21.81 -21.60 4.95
CA THR A 200 20.60 -20.92 5.44
C THR A 200 20.17 -19.88 4.41
N PRO A 201 19.06 -20.12 3.69
CA PRO A 201 18.64 -19.22 2.64
C PRO A 201 18.05 -17.93 3.21
N ILE A 202 18.40 -16.79 2.62
CA ILE A 202 17.73 -15.51 2.84
C ILE A 202 16.58 -15.44 1.85
N ASN A 203 15.34 -15.35 2.34
CA ASN A 203 14.10 -15.39 1.55
C ASN A 203 13.18 -14.21 1.91
N GLY A 204 13.67 -12.98 1.71
CA GLY A 204 12.82 -11.78 1.79
C GLY A 204 11.90 -11.69 0.57
N ASN A 205 10.69 -11.22 0.78
CA ASN A 205 9.73 -10.97 -0.30
C ASN A 205 8.91 -9.72 0.01
N ALA A 206 8.90 -8.76 -0.90
CA ALA A 206 8.16 -7.52 -0.78
C ALA A 206 7.40 -7.19 -2.07
N THR A 207 6.23 -6.57 -1.94
CA THR A 207 5.50 -6.00 -3.06
C THR A 207 5.56 -4.48 -2.97
N LEU A 208 5.93 -3.81 -4.07
CA LEU A 208 5.86 -2.36 -4.18
C LEU A 208 4.55 -1.97 -4.89
N ASN A 209 3.77 -1.15 -4.22
CA ASN A 209 2.46 -0.72 -4.69
C ASN A 209 2.50 0.74 -5.12
N VAL A 210 1.84 1.06 -6.24
CA VAL A 210 1.54 2.42 -6.65
C VAL A 210 0.15 2.78 -6.14
N ILE A 211 0.08 3.77 -5.26
CA ILE A 211 -1.15 4.24 -4.63
C ILE A 211 -1.58 5.54 -5.34
N TYR A 212 -2.78 5.58 -5.88
CA TYR A 212 -3.39 6.77 -6.49
C TYR A 212 -4.03 7.64 -5.40
N LEU A 213 -3.84 8.96 -5.53
CA LEU A 213 -4.26 9.96 -4.53
C LEU A 213 -5.33 10.92 -5.06
#